data_ef612a2148283b9400525877bceb2c7a
#
_entry.id   ef612a2148283b9400525877bceb2c7a
#
_cell.length_a   1.000
_cell.length_b   1.000
_cell.length_c   1.000
_cell.angle_alpha   90.00
_cell.angle_beta   90.00
_cell.angle_gamma   90.00
#
_symmetry.space_group_name_H-M   'P 1'
#
loop_
_entity.id
_entity.type
_entity.pdbx_description
1 polymer ?
#
loop_
_entity_poly.entity_id
_entity_poly.type
_entity_poly.pdbx_seq_one_letter_code
_entity_poly.pdbx_strand_id
1 'polypeptide(L)'
;MQDTVSSPTSAAPRPFSVLPPPARSLTEGRRLGVQPPQDVRHTCTLMFVAAAVLVLASVRAGWILYTGAAPGSAVQLWVLSVAAVLAAGAVAWLAGPVRRAAPTLWRWSQGGAAAALAVSVGSLYVAARLADTLMLAAGLAGALLSIVVNIALWSTSVIAWCDSEGEHRRA
;
A
#
# COMPACT_ATOMS: atom_id res chain seq x y z
N MET A 1 64.87 -14.13 -23.12
CA MET A 1 63.75 -13.27 -22.82
C MET A 1 62.74 -13.49 -23.94
N GLN A 2 61.73 -14.33 -23.68
CA GLN A 2 60.67 -14.64 -24.63
C GLN A 2 59.37 -14.08 -24.05
N ASP A 3 58.89 -13.01 -24.67
CA ASP A 3 57.60 -12.40 -24.35
C ASP A 3 56.49 -13.27 -24.95
N THR A 4 55.77 -14.00 -24.09
CA THR A 4 54.57 -14.74 -24.48
C THR A 4 53.40 -13.75 -24.61
N VAL A 5 53.09 -13.36 -25.84
CA VAL A 5 51.90 -12.59 -26.19
C VAL A 5 50.66 -13.49 -26.00
N SER A 6 49.93 -13.23 -24.93
CA SER A 6 48.63 -13.88 -24.69
C SER A 6 47.60 -13.33 -25.67
N SER A 7 47.16 -14.16 -26.60
CA SER A 7 46.06 -13.84 -27.53
C SER A 7 44.75 -13.63 -26.77
N PRO A 8 43.99 -12.57 -27.09
CA PRO A 8 42.68 -12.38 -26.49
C PRO A 8 41.72 -13.45 -27.00
N THR A 9 41.19 -14.25 -26.07
CA THR A 9 40.15 -15.24 -26.34
C THR A 9 38.91 -14.53 -26.90
N SER A 10 38.64 -14.74 -28.18
CA SER A 10 37.44 -14.25 -28.88
C SER A 10 36.20 -14.79 -28.20
N ALA A 11 35.48 -13.92 -27.43
CA ALA A 11 34.22 -14.26 -26.85
C ALA A 11 33.19 -14.50 -27.98
N ALA A 12 32.73 -15.72 -28.11
CA ALA A 12 31.67 -16.08 -29.06
C ALA A 12 30.45 -15.16 -28.88
N PRO A 13 29.84 -14.64 -29.96
CA PRO A 13 28.65 -13.81 -29.86
C PRO A 13 27.53 -14.64 -29.27
N ARG A 14 26.99 -14.16 -28.13
CA ARG A 14 25.81 -14.77 -27.49
C ARG A 14 24.64 -14.68 -28.48
N PRO A 15 23.92 -15.77 -28.73
CA PRO A 15 22.73 -15.71 -29.58
C PRO A 15 21.75 -14.72 -28.95
N PHE A 16 21.39 -13.68 -29.72
CA PHE A 16 20.34 -12.76 -29.32
C PHE A 16 19.06 -13.59 -29.15
N SER A 17 18.59 -13.75 -27.92
CA SER A 17 17.26 -14.31 -27.69
C SER A 17 16.23 -13.30 -28.16
N VAL A 18 15.68 -13.56 -29.33
CA VAL A 18 14.66 -12.73 -29.98
C VAL A 18 13.30 -12.82 -29.27
N LEU A 19 13.20 -13.67 -28.24
CA LEU A 19 11.97 -13.78 -27.43
C LEU A 19 11.87 -12.56 -26.51
N PRO A 20 10.77 -11.78 -26.61
CA PRO A 20 10.51 -10.73 -25.66
C PRO A 20 10.49 -11.35 -24.24
N PRO A 21 11.06 -10.67 -23.23
CA PRO A 21 11.04 -11.20 -21.87
C PRO A 21 9.58 -11.45 -21.48
N PRO A 22 9.29 -12.58 -20.80
CA PRO A 22 7.93 -12.88 -20.38
C PRO A 22 7.38 -11.70 -19.59
N ALA A 23 6.14 -11.29 -19.89
CA ALA A 23 5.48 -10.18 -19.22
C ALA A 23 5.53 -10.44 -17.71
N ARG A 24 6.35 -9.66 -16.98
CA ARG A 24 6.46 -9.77 -15.53
C ARG A 24 5.09 -9.50 -14.93
N SER A 25 4.60 -10.41 -14.11
CA SER A 25 3.33 -10.18 -13.42
C SER A 25 3.44 -8.92 -12.57
N LEU A 26 2.38 -8.10 -12.52
CA LEU A 26 2.34 -6.86 -11.73
C LEU A 26 2.63 -7.08 -10.24
N THR A 27 2.47 -8.32 -9.78
CA THR A 27 2.68 -8.76 -8.40
C THR A 27 4.07 -9.35 -8.15
N GLU A 28 4.90 -9.51 -9.20
CA GLU A 28 6.23 -10.09 -9.07
C GLU A 28 7.16 -9.11 -8.35
N GLY A 29 7.56 -9.49 -7.12
CA GLY A 29 8.46 -8.68 -6.31
C GLY A 29 9.88 -8.76 -6.85
N ARG A 30 10.55 -7.62 -6.89
CA ARG A 30 11.89 -7.49 -7.47
C ARG A 30 12.99 -8.02 -6.57
N ARG A 31 12.75 -8.06 -5.26
CA ARG A 31 13.73 -8.43 -4.23
C ARG A 31 13.26 -9.63 -3.41
N LEU A 32 13.03 -10.75 -4.10
CA LEU A 32 12.66 -11.99 -3.44
C LEU A 32 13.83 -12.50 -2.59
N GLY A 33 13.55 -12.79 -1.31
CA GLY A 33 14.56 -13.32 -0.37
C GLY A 33 15.43 -12.28 0.34
N VAL A 34 15.32 -10.99 -0.01
CA VAL A 34 16.03 -9.90 0.70
C VAL A 34 15.14 -9.35 1.81
N GLN A 35 15.68 -9.19 3.02
CA GLN A 35 14.92 -8.58 4.11
C GLN A 35 14.67 -7.10 3.83
N PRO A 36 13.42 -6.62 3.91
CA PRO A 36 13.10 -5.22 3.71
C PRO A 36 13.69 -4.37 4.85
N PRO A 37 14.09 -3.11 4.58
CA PRO A 37 14.50 -2.15 5.60
C PRO A 37 13.47 -2.00 6.70
N GLN A 38 13.89 -1.57 7.89
CA GLN A 38 12.99 -1.39 9.04
C GLN A 38 11.84 -0.44 8.72
N ASP A 39 12.12 0.65 8.01
CA ASP A 39 11.11 1.65 7.61
C ASP A 39 9.99 1.04 6.77
N VAL A 40 10.33 0.16 5.81
CA VAL A 40 9.35 -0.56 4.98
C VAL A 40 8.50 -1.50 5.84
N ARG A 41 9.11 -2.17 6.81
CA ARG A 41 8.39 -3.06 7.73
C ARG A 41 7.42 -2.27 8.61
N HIS A 42 7.85 -1.15 9.17
CA HIS A 42 7.00 -0.26 9.97
C HIS A 42 5.86 0.30 9.14
N THR A 43 6.12 0.76 7.90
CA THR A 43 5.08 1.23 6.98
C THR A 43 4.03 0.15 6.70
N CYS A 44 4.45 -1.09 6.42
CA CYS A 44 3.52 -2.20 6.22
C CYS A 44 2.70 -2.49 7.50
N THR A 45 3.32 -2.43 8.69
CA THR A 45 2.59 -2.62 9.96
C THR A 45 1.56 -1.51 10.15
N LEU A 46 1.91 -0.25 9.89
CA LEU A 46 0.98 0.87 9.97
C LEU A 46 -0.20 0.72 8.99
N MET A 47 0.05 0.19 7.78
CA MET A 47 -1.01 -0.12 6.82
C MET A 47 -2.00 -1.15 7.37
N PHE A 48 -1.52 -2.22 8.04
CA PHE A 48 -2.40 -3.20 8.66
C PHE A 48 -3.18 -2.61 9.84
N VAL A 49 -2.55 -1.77 10.66
CA VAL A 49 -3.24 -1.08 11.77
C VAL A 49 -4.31 -0.14 11.24
N ALA A 50 -4.00 0.63 10.18
CA ALA A 50 -4.99 1.49 9.53
C ALA A 50 -6.17 0.69 8.95
N ALA A 51 -5.90 -0.44 8.31
CA ALA A 51 -6.95 -1.34 7.81
C ALA A 51 -7.82 -1.88 8.96
N ALA A 52 -7.23 -2.27 10.09
CA ALA A 52 -7.98 -2.74 11.26
C ALA A 52 -8.90 -1.65 11.84
N VAL A 53 -8.45 -0.40 11.89
CA VAL A 53 -9.28 0.74 12.35
C VAL A 53 -10.44 1.00 11.38
N LEU A 54 -10.22 0.90 10.07
CA LEU A 54 -11.30 1.02 9.07
C LEU A 54 -12.33 -0.10 9.21
N VAL A 55 -11.91 -1.33 9.46
CA VAL A 55 -12.80 -2.46 9.75
C VAL A 55 -13.61 -2.18 11.00
N LEU A 56 -12.99 -1.67 12.06
CA LEU A 56 -13.71 -1.30 13.30
C LEU A 56 -14.78 -0.23 13.04
N ALA A 57 -14.45 0.80 12.24
CA ALA A 57 -15.42 1.82 11.84
C ALA A 57 -16.59 1.23 11.03
N SER A 58 -16.29 0.29 10.12
CA SER A 58 -17.31 -0.43 9.34
C SER A 58 -18.23 -1.29 10.23
N VAL A 59 -17.65 -2.04 11.17
CA VAL A 59 -18.42 -2.85 12.14
C VAL A 59 -19.33 -1.96 12.98
N ARG A 60 -18.84 -0.81 13.44
CA ARG A 60 -19.65 0.14 14.21
C ARG A 60 -20.79 0.71 13.38
N ALA A 61 -20.53 1.12 12.14
CA ALA A 61 -21.58 1.59 11.22
C ALA A 61 -22.63 0.50 10.96
N GLY A 62 -22.19 -0.75 10.74
CA GLY A 62 -23.09 -1.90 10.58
C GLY A 62 -23.94 -2.17 11.82
N TRP A 63 -23.37 -2.01 13.02
CA TRP A 63 -24.11 -2.15 14.26
C TRP A 63 -25.22 -1.10 14.41
N ILE A 64 -24.92 0.17 14.08
CA ILE A 64 -25.92 1.26 14.10
C ILE A 64 -27.04 0.98 13.10
N LEU A 65 -26.71 0.45 11.92
CA LEU A 65 -27.71 0.04 10.93
C LEU A 65 -28.60 -1.11 11.45
N TYR A 66 -27.98 -2.12 12.05
CA TYR A 66 -28.70 -3.29 12.57
C TYR A 66 -29.67 -2.92 13.70
N THR A 67 -29.28 -2.02 14.58
CA THR A 67 -30.12 -1.57 15.69
C THR A 67 -31.21 -0.57 15.28
N GLY A 68 -31.17 -0.07 14.03
CA GLY A 68 -32.11 0.93 13.55
C GLY A 68 -32.00 2.29 14.27
N ALA A 69 -30.86 2.54 14.94
CA ALA A 69 -30.68 3.73 15.78
C ALA A 69 -30.66 5.05 14.98
N ALA A 70 -30.51 5.00 13.66
CA ALA A 70 -30.37 6.20 12.81
C ALA A 70 -31.08 6.01 11.45
N PRO A 71 -32.40 5.89 11.39
CA PRO A 71 -33.13 5.58 10.15
C PRO A 71 -32.93 6.62 9.04
N GLY A 72 -32.82 7.91 9.40
CA GLY A 72 -32.56 8.98 8.44
C GLY A 72 -31.15 9.00 7.83
N SER A 73 -30.22 8.21 8.37
CA SER A 73 -28.79 8.14 7.91
C SER A 73 -28.43 6.77 7.35
N ALA A 74 -29.39 5.88 7.14
CA ALA A 74 -29.14 4.50 6.73
C ALA A 74 -28.30 4.39 5.44
N VAL A 75 -28.62 5.17 4.40
CA VAL A 75 -27.88 5.16 3.14
C VAL A 75 -26.44 5.61 3.35
N GLN A 76 -26.21 6.65 4.13
CA GLN A 76 -24.86 7.16 4.42
C GLN A 76 -24.02 6.13 5.18
N LEU A 77 -24.62 5.45 6.17
CA LEU A 77 -23.98 4.39 6.94
C LEU A 77 -23.66 3.16 6.08
N TRP A 78 -24.54 2.78 5.15
CA TRP A 78 -24.28 1.71 4.20
C TRP A 78 -23.11 2.04 3.28
N VAL A 79 -23.14 3.21 2.66
CA VAL A 79 -22.05 3.68 1.76
C VAL A 79 -20.73 3.73 2.52
N LEU A 80 -20.74 4.29 3.74
CA LEU A 80 -19.55 4.38 4.57
C LEU A 80 -19.01 2.99 4.96
N SER A 81 -19.88 2.07 5.36
CA SER A 81 -19.49 0.71 5.75
C SER A 81 -18.84 -0.03 4.59
N VAL A 82 -19.45 0.01 3.40
CA VAL A 82 -18.90 -0.63 2.19
C VAL A 82 -17.58 0.03 1.80
N ALA A 83 -17.51 1.36 1.78
CA ALA A 83 -16.29 2.09 1.44
C ALA A 83 -15.16 1.79 2.42
N ALA A 84 -15.46 1.67 3.72
CA ALA A 84 -14.47 1.34 4.75
C ALA A 84 -13.92 -0.09 4.57
N VAL A 85 -14.77 -1.06 4.27
CA VAL A 85 -14.31 -2.44 3.99
C VAL A 85 -13.44 -2.50 2.75
N LEU A 86 -13.85 -1.83 1.67
CA LEU A 86 -13.08 -1.80 0.42
C LEU A 86 -11.72 -1.11 0.62
N ALA A 87 -11.70 0.03 1.32
CA ALA A 87 -10.46 0.74 1.63
C ALA A 87 -9.54 -0.10 2.54
N ALA A 88 -10.08 -0.74 3.57
CA ALA A 88 -9.33 -1.63 4.45
C ALA A 88 -8.70 -2.80 3.68
N GLY A 89 -9.50 -3.46 2.82
CA GLY A 89 -9.03 -4.56 1.97
C GLY A 89 -7.94 -4.11 1.00
N ALA A 90 -8.12 -2.96 0.36
CA ALA A 90 -7.13 -2.39 -0.56
C ALA A 90 -5.81 -2.07 0.16
N VAL A 91 -5.86 -1.38 1.31
CA VAL A 91 -4.66 -1.03 2.09
C VAL A 91 -3.95 -2.28 2.60
N ALA A 92 -4.68 -3.26 3.14
CA ALA A 92 -4.10 -4.51 3.62
C ALA A 92 -3.48 -5.34 2.48
N TRP A 93 -4.15 -5.43 1.32
CA TRP A 93 -3.64 -6.16 0.16
C TRP A 93 -2.37 -5.51 -0.41
N LEU A 94 -2.35 -4.17 -0.49
CA LEU A 94 -1.22 -3.42 -1.03
C LEU A 94 0.02 -3.45 -0.12
N ALA A 95 -0.11 -3.77 1.16
CA ALA A 95 1.03 -3.92 2.06
C ALA A 95 1.99 -5.05 1.60
N GLY A 96 1.45 -6.14 1.01
CA GLY A 96 2.24 -7.24 0.47
C GLY A 96 3.18 -6.83 -0.67
N PRO A 97 2.65 -6.22 -1.76
CA PRO A 97 3.45 -5.70 -2.86
C PRO A 97 4.51 -4.66 -2.47
N VAL A 98 4.18 -3.73 -1.55
CA VAL A 98 5.15 -2.76 -1.02
C VAL A 98 6.31 -3.48 -0.34
N ARG A 99 6.03 -4.50 0.45
CA ARG A 99 7.06 -5.33 1.10
C ARG A 99 7.96 -6.05 0.09
N ARG A 100 7.43 -6.43 -1.08
CA ARG A 100 8.15 -7.15 -2.16
C ARG A 100 8.83 -6.23 -3.18
N ALA A 101 8.84 -4.92 -2.96
CA ALA A 101 9.41 -3.92 -3.88
C ALA A 101 8.77 -3.94 -5.28
N ALA A 102 7.44 -3.99 -5.36
CA ALA A 102 6.71 -3.91 -6.63
C ALA A 102 6.43 -2.44 -7.00
N PRO A 103 7.12 -1.86 -8.01
CA PRO A 103 7.10 -0.41 -8.27
C PRO A 103 5.74 0.10 -8.76
N THR A 104 5.02 -0.68 -9.55
CA THR A 104 3.70 -0.31 -10.05
C THR A 104 2.66 -0.26 -8.93
N LEU A 105 2.69 -1.23 -8.03
CA LEU A 105 1.74 -1.34 -6.93
C LEU A 105 2.03 -0.37 -5.78
N TRP A 106 3.27 0.13 -5.67
CA TRP A 106 3.59 1.22 -4.74
C TRP A 106 2.80 2.50 -5.07
N ARG A 107 2.65 2.87 -6.34
CA ARG A 107 1.80 4.01 -6.74
C ARG A 107 0.33 3.79 -6.38
N TRP A 108 -0.17 2.56 -6.53
CA TRP A 108 -1.53 2.22 -6.10
C TRP A 108 -1.71 2.28 -4.58
N SER A 109 -0.65 2.00 -3.79
CA SER A 109 -0.72 2.12 -2.33
C SER A 109 -0.91 3.56 -1.86
N GLN A 110 -0.38 4.54 -2.59
CA GLN A 110 -0.64 5.96 -2.33
C GLN A 110 -2.12 6.30 -2.54
N GLY A 111 -2.71 5.81 -3.66
CA GLY A 111 -4.15 5.94 -3.90
C GLY A 111 -4.99 5.26 -2.83
N GLY A 112 -4.59 4.07 -2.39
CA GLY A 112 -5.23 3.35 -1.28
C GLY A 112 -5.20 4.12 0.03
N ALA A 113 -4.06 4.71 0.38
CA ALA A 113 -3.93 5.54 1.58
C ALA A 113 -4.76 6.83 1.50
N ALA A 114 -4.84 7.46 0.33
CA ALA A 114 -5.70 8.63 0.10
C ALA A 114 -7.19 8.27 0.20
N ALA A 115 -7.60 7.12 -0.35
CA ALA A 115 -8.97 6.63 -0.23
C ALA A 115 -9.32 6.32 1.24
N ALA A 116 -8.41 5.70 2.00
CA ALA A 116 -8.58 5.44 3.43
C ALA A 116 -8.75 6.75 4.23
N LEU A 117 -7.99 7.79 3.89
CA LEU A 117 -8.14 9.11 4.48
C LEU A 117 -9.52 9.71 4.18
N ALA A 118 -9.98 9.65 2.93
CA ALA A 118 -11.28 10.17 2.53
C ALA A 118 -12.43 9.45 3.28
N VAL A 119 -12.35 8.12 3.41
CA VAL A 119 -13.32 7.32 4.18
C VAL A 119 -13.28 7.69 5.65
N SER A 120 -12.10 7.90 6.24
CA SER A 120 -11.96 8.31 7.63
C SER A 120 -12.56 9.69 7.89
N VAL A 121 -12.34 10.65 6.99
CA VAL A 121 -12.97 11.99 7.06
C VAL A 121 -14.49 11.88 6.91
N GLY A 122 -14.97 11.05 5.99
CA GLY A 122 -16.39 10.75 5.85
C GLY A 122 -16.99 10.15 7.13
N SER A 123 -16.27 9.27 7.82
CA SER A 123 -16.71 8.69 9.09
C SER A 123 -16.80 9.74 10.20
N LEU A 124 -15.89 10.72 10.25
CA LEU A 124 -15.95 11.83 11.19
C LEU A 124 -17.20 12.68 10.98
N TYR A 125 -17.53 12.98 9.72
CA TYR A 125 -18.74 13.73 9.39
C TYR A 125 -20.02 13.00 9.86
N VAL A 126 -20.12 11.71 9.58
CA VAL A 126 -21.27 10.90 9.99
C VAL A 126 -21.31 10.75 11.52
N ALA A 127 -20.15 10.52 12.17
CA ALA A 127 -20.05 10.43 13.62
C ALA A 127 -20.50 11.72 14.32
N ALA A 128 -20.11 12.87 13.79
CA ALA A 128 -20.54 14.17 14.32
C ALA A 128 -22.07 14.37 14.22
N ARG A 129 -22.68 13.92 13.12
CA ARG A 129 -24.15 13.99 12.95
C ARG A 129 -24.91 13.05 13.88
N LEU A 130 -24.34 11.89 14.19
CA LEU A 130 -24.94 10.87 15.05
C LEU A 130 -24.60 11.05 16.52
N ALA A 131 -23.70 11.98 16.85
CA ALA A 131 -23.11 12.17 18.18
C ALA A 131 -22.50 10.86 18.75
N ASP A 132 -21.98 9.99 17.85
CA ASP A 132 -21.38 8.69 18.22
C ASP A 132 -19.89 8.86 18.50
N THR A 133 -19.50 8.81 19.78
CA THR A 133 -18.14 9.01 20.24
C THR A 133 -17.17 7.91 19.79
N LEU A 134 -17.63 6.65 19.69
CA LEU A 134 -16.81 5.53 19.23
C LEU A 134 -16.48 5.66 17.75
N MET A 135 -17.46 6.01 16.93
CA MET A 135 -17.28 6.23 15.51
C MET A 135 -16.39 7.45 15.25
N LEU A 136 -16.52 8.50 16.08
CA LEU A 136 -15.67 9.69 16.01
C LEU A 136 -14.21 9.34 16.36
N ALA A 137 -13.98 8.59 17.42
CA ALA A 137 -12.64 8.13 17.80
C ALA A 137 -12.00 7.25 16.72
N ALA A 138 -12.76 6.31 16.15
CA ALA A 138 -12.27 5.46 15.06
C ALA A 138 -11.97 6.27 13.79
N GLY A 139 -12.82 7.23 13.43
CA GLY A 139 -12.59 8.13 12.30
C GLY A 139 -11.35 8.99 12.47
N LEU A 140 -11.14 9.55 13.67
CA LEU A 140 -9.95 10.35 13.98
C LEU A 140 -8.67 9.51 13.93
N ALA A 141 -8.68 8.34 14.57
CA ALA A 141 -7.56 7.40 14.53
C ALA A 141 -7.25 6.95 13.09
N GLY A 142 -8.28 6.63 12.30
CA GLY A 142 -8.14 6.27 10.90
C GLY A 142 -7.56 7.39 10.04
N ALA A 143 -7.99 8.65 10.25
CA ALA A 143 -7.44 9.80 9.55
C ALA A 143 -5.97 10.03 9.89
N LEU A 144 -5.60 10.02 11.16
CA LEU A 144 -4.21 10.16 11.60
C LEU A 144 -3.31 9.05 11.05
N LEU A 145 -3.74 7.79 11.15
CA LEU A 145 -2.99 6.66 10.61
C LEU A 145 -2.84 6.75 9.10
N SER A 146 -3.89 7.14 8.37
CA SER A 146 -3.83 7.30 6.91
C SER A 146 -2.86 8.40 6.50
N ILE A 147 -2.79 9.51 7.25
CA ILE A 147 -1.80 10.58 7.03
C ILE A 147 -0.39 10.05 7.28
N VAL A 148 -0.16 9.36 8.40
CA VAL A 148 1.17 8.80 8.73
C VAL A 148 1.61 7.77 7.68
N VAL A 149 0.71 6.88 7.25
CA VAL A 149 0.98 5.91 6.17
C VAL A 149 1.34 6.63 4.87
N ASN A 150 0.60 7.68 4.52
CA ASN A 150 0.87 8.47 3.32
C ASN A 150 2.27 9.10 3.38
N ILE A 151 2.62 9.75 4.49
CA ILE A 151 3.96 10.32 4.69
C ILE A 151 5.04 9.24 4.63
N ALA A 152 4.81 8.08 5.26
CA ALA A 152 5.75 6.97 5.26
C ALA A 152 5.97 6.39 3.85
N LEU A 153 4.94 6.31 3.01
CA LEU A 153 5.04 5.88 1.62
C LEU A 153 5.86 6.85 0.74
N TRP A 154 5.92 8.13 1.13
CA TRP A 154 6.74 9.15 0.47
C TRP A 154 8.15 9.25 1.06
N SER A 155 8.51 8.46 2.07
CA SER A 155 9.86 8.46 2.61
C SER A 155 10.88 8.01 1.58
N THR A 156 12.07 8.61 1.62
CA THR A 156 13.17 8.30 0.70
C THR A 156 13.58 6.83 0.76
N SER A 157 13.49 6.21 1.92
CA SER A 157 13.80 4.78 2.13
C SER A 157 12.84 3.87 1.37
N VAL A 158 11.53 4.16 1.43
CA VAL A 158 10.50 3.37 0.73
C VAL A 158 10.56 3.60 -0.76
N ILE A 159 10.78 4.85 -1.20
CA ILE A 159 10.97 5.19 -2.61
C ILE A 159 12.19 4.44 -3.17
N ALA A 160 13.34 4.53 -2.51
CA ALA A 160 14.57 3.85 -2.95
C ALA A 160 14.42 2.31 -2.95
N TRP A 161 13.61 1.76 -2.04
CA TRP A 161 13.30 0.32 -2.03
C TRP A 161 12.45 -0.10 -3.22
N CYS A 162 11.46 0.70 -3.60
CA CYS A 162 10.51 0.41 -4.69
C CYS A 162 10.98 0.95 -6.05
N ASP A 163 11.91 1.92 -6.09
CA ASP A 163 12.35 2.56 -7.33
C ASP A 163 13.29 1.63 -8.11
N SER A 164 12.94 1.44 -9.37
CA SER A 164 13.66 0.56 -10.27
C SER A 164 14.71 1.27 -11.13
N GLU A 165 14.62 2.59 -11.26
CA GLU A 165 15.46 3.35 -12.18
C GLU A 165 16.83 3.67 -11.59
N GLY A 166 16.97 3.69 -10.27
CA GLY A 166 18.22 3.99 -9.59
C GLY A 166 19.35 2.96 -9.82
N GLU A 167 18.99 1.73 -10.15
CA GLU A 167 19.98 0.66 -10.38
C GLU A 167 20.60 0.71 -11.79
N HIS A 168 19.85 1.19 -12.81
CA HIS A 168 20.36 1.33 -14.17
C HIS A 168 21.26 2.56 -14.39
N ARG A 169 21.23 3.55 -13.49
CA ARG A 169 22.12 4.72 -13.54
C ARG A 169 23.47 4.50 -12.85
N ARG A 170 23.64 3.42 -12.11
CA ARG A 170 24.86 3.09 -11.37
C ARG A 170 25.68 1.95 -12.01
N ALA A 171 25.18 1.34 -13.06
CA ALA A 171 25.88 0.36 -13.90
C ALA A 171 26.36 0.98 -15.21
#